data_b7d671a9da1951b1f4a5ed2ae2859932
#
_entry.id   b7d671a9da1951b1f4a5ed2ae2859932
#
_cell.length_a   1.000
_cell.length_b   1.000
_cell.length_c   1.000
_cell.angle_alpha   90.00
_cell.angle_beta   90.00
_cell.angle_gamma   90.00
#
_symmetry.space_group_name_H-M   'P 1'
#
loop_
_entity.id
_entity.type
_entity.pdbx_description
1 polymer ?
#
loop_
_entity_poly.entity_id
_entity_poly.type
_entity_poly.pdbx_seq_one_letter_code
_entity_poly.pdbx_strand_id
1 'polypeptide(L)'
;MLYTDDSLLAGPDNGEIEQIIKDLKKAKLNITDEGDIQDFLGVNIDTREDGSIHLSQPHLIDQILKDLKFPADGKGNVATKVTPAKSSEILKRDKDGREFDGSFNYRSIIGKLNYLEKCTRSDIAYIAHQCARFTEEPKDCHAKAIKWLARYLRHTKDQGLILKPQKNRGVEVYVDADFSGNWDPEAPHKDRDTARSRHGYIIMYEGCPMIWKSQLQTEIALSSTESEYIGISYALREVIPIMELLREMKKENFPIFKTKPKLHCKLFEDNSGALEMAKTHKYRPRTKHLNVKLHHFRDYVTRGEISLHKVGTKEQLADYLTKPVLLEILLYLRLKVMGW
;
A
#
# COMPACT_ATOMS: atom_id res chain seq x y z
N MET A 1 -0.06 18.29 -12.20
CA MET A 1 -0.21 16.86 -12.54
C MET A 1 -1.12 16.77 -13.77
N LEU A 2 -0.75 16.03 -14.78
CA LEU A 2 -1.51 15.92 -16.04
C LEU A 2 -1.81 14.43 -16.29
N TYR A 3 -3.06 14.11 -16.57
CA TYR A 3 -3.48 12.76 -16.93
C TYR A 3 -4.57 12.82 -18.00
N THR A 4 -4.22 12.42 -19.23
CA THR A 4 -5.09 12.50 -20.41
C THR A 4 -5.75 13.89 -20.52
N ASP A 5 -7.04 13.98 -20.21
CA ASP A 5 -7.84 15.20 -20.31
C ASP A 5 -7.92 15.98 -18.97
N ASP A 6 -7.55 15.34 -17.85
CA ASP A 6 -7.61 15.92 -16.52
C ASP A 6 -6.28 16.53 -16.09
N SER A 7 -6.30 17.71 -15.48
CA SER A 7 -5.13 18.40 -14.97
C SER A 7 -5.37 18.86 -13.54
N LEU A 8 -4.41 18.57 -12.66
CA LEU A 8 -4.39 19.08 -11.29
C LEU A 8 -3.25 20.10 -11.14
N LEU A 9 -3.61 21.34 -10.80
CA LEU A 9 -2.68 22.38 -10.41
C LEU A 9 -2.68 22.52 -8.90
N ALA A 10 -1.51 22.58 -8.29
CA ALA A 10 -1.35 22.79 -6.86
C ALA A 10 -0.13 23.69 -6.62
N GLY A 11 -0.25 24.65 -5.76
CA GLY A 11 0.81 25.60 -5.43
C GLY A 11 0.52 26.33 -4.13
N PRO A 12 1.52 27.04 -3.57
CA PRO A 12 1.36 27.83 -2.34
C PRO A 12 0.62 29.15 -2.56
N ASP A 13 0.48 29.61 -3.81
CA ASP A 13 -0.14 30.88 -4.20
C ASP A 13 -1.26 30.64 -5.23
N ASN A 14 -2.48 30.92 -4.82
CA ASN A 14 -3.65 30.80 -5.71
C ASN A 14 -3.59 31.81 -6.88
N GLY A 15 -2.97 32.98 -6.69
CA GLY A 15 -2.81 33.95 -7.76
C GLY A 15 -1.93 33.45 -8.92
N GLU A 16 -0.87 32.70 -8.60
CA GLU A 16 -0.04 32.05 -9.61
C GLU A 16 -0.83 30.97 -10.37
N ILE A 17 -1.64 30.18 -9.66
CA ILE A 17 -2.52 29.15 -10.29
C ILE A 17 -3.50 29.81 -11.25
N GLU A 18 -4.20 30.88 -10.82
CA GLU A 18 -5.11 31.63 -11.68
C GLU A 18 -4.41 32.22 -12.91
N GLN A 19 -3.17 32.71 -12.75
CA GLN A 19 -2.40 33.25 -13.85
C GLN A 19 -2.04 32.17 -14.87
N ILE A 20 -1.63 30.98 -14.41
CA ILE A 20 -1.37 29.83 -15.28
C ILE A 20 -2.62 29.46 -16.07
N ILE A 21 -3.78 29.38 -15.44
CA ILE A 21 -5.05 29.09 -16.10
C ILE A 21 -5.37 30.14 -17.18
N LYS A 22 -5.17 31.43 -16.88
CA LYS A 22 -5.35 32.53 -17.85
C LYS A 22 -4.40 32.39 -19.04
N ASP A 23 -3.15 32.04 -18.81
CA ASP A 23 -2.16 31.90 -19.88
C ASP A 23 -2.42 30.68 -20.76
N LEU A 24 -2.87 29.57 -20.19
CA LEU A 24 -3.32 28.40 -20.94
C LEU A 24 -4.53 28.73 -21.85
N LYS A 25 -5.52 29.48 -21.35
CA LYS A 25 -6.66 29.96 -22.13
C LYS A 25 -6.23 30.91 -23.25
N LYS A 26 -5.27 31.82 -22.99
CA LYS A 26 -4.68 32.70 -24.03
C LYS A 26 -3.95 31.91 -25.12
N ALA A 27 -3.31 30.80 -24.77
CA ALA A 27 -2.67 29.90 -25.71
C ALA A 27 -3.67 29.08 -26.55
N LYS A 28 -4.98 29.39 -26.44
CA LYS A 28 -6.09 28.73 -27.14
C LYS A 28 -6.24 27.24 -26.80
N LEU A 29 -5.79 26.82 -25.63
CA LEU A 29 -6.13 25.52 -25.11
C LEU A 29 -7.58 25.54 -24.60
N ASN A 30 -8.37 24.55 -25.05
CA ASN A 30 -9.75 24.40 -24.59
C ASN A 30 -9.76 23.73 -23.23
N ILE A 31 -9.76 24.53 -22.16
CA ILE A 31 -9.76 24.04 -20.78
C ILE A 31 -10.95 24.59 -20.02
N THR A 32 -11.56 23.75 -19.19
CA THR A 32 -12.57 24.10 -18.20
C THR A 32 -11.89 24.17 -16.83
N ASP A 33 -12.16 25.23 -16.07
CA ASP A 33 -11.72 25.35 -14.70
C ASP A 33 -12.84 24.86 -13.80
N GLU A 34 -12.62 23.71 -13.14
CA GLU A 34 -13.60 23.09 -12.24
C GLU A 34 -13.55 23.64 -10.82
N GLY A 35 -12.61 24.57 -10.54
CA GLY A 35 -12.42 25.17 -9.22
C GLY A 35 -11.69 24.26 -8.24
N ASP A 36 -12.12 24.28 -6.98
CA ASP A 36 -11.54 23.44 -5.93
C ASP A 36 -11.77 21.96 -6.20
N ILE A 37 -10.73 21.18 -5.95
CA ILE A 37 -10.74 19.74 -6.21
C ILE A 37 -11.76 19.03 -5.30
N GLN A 38 -12.73 18.34 -5.91
CA GLN A 38 -13.70 17.48 -5.22
C GLN A 38 -13.53 16.00 -5.58
N ASP A 39 -13.04 15.73 -6.76
CA ASP A 39 -12.65 14.39 -7.19
C ASP A 39 -11.51 14.48 -8.21
N PHE A 40 -10.75 13.39 -8.33
CA PHE A 40 -9.70 13.23 -9.33
C PHE A 40 -9.49 11.75 -9.61
N LEU A 41 -9.60 11.36 -10.88
CA LEU A 41 -9.42 9.98 -11.34
C LEU A 41 -10.29 8.96 -10.57
N GLY A 42 -11.53 9.34 -10.26
CA GLY A 42 -12.48 8.47 -9.54
C GLY A 42 -12.17 8.30 -8.06
N VAL A 43 -11.36 9.17 -7.49
CA VAL A 43 -11.13 9.32 -6.05
C VAL A 43 -11.87 10.56 -5.58
N ASN A 44 -12.82 10.43 -4.69
CA ASN A 44 -13.49 11.56 -4.04
C ASN A 44 -12.52 12.20 -3.04
N ILE A 45 -12.47 13.51 -3.02
CA ILE A 45 -11.59 14.33 -2.18
C ILE A 45 -12.47 15.27 -1.36
N ASP A 46 -12.60 15.00 -0.07
CA ASP A 46 -13.42 15.78 0.85
C ASP A 46 -12.52 16.49 1.88
N THR A 47 -12.49 17.82 1.82
CA THR A 47 -11.75 18.66 2.78
C THR A 47 -12.66 18.97 3.95
N ARG A 48 -12.31 18.47 5.15
CA ARG A 48 -13.08 18.60 6.38
C ARG A 48 -12.78 19.92 7.09
N GLU A 49 -13.68 20.33 7.97
CA GLU A 49 -13.56 21.56 8.77
C GLU A 49 -12.28 21.63 9.63
N ASP A 50 -11.78 20.46 10.07
CA ASP A 50 -10.53 20.36 10.85
C ASP A 50 -9.25 20.41 10.00
N GLY A 51 -9.39 20.66 8.70
CA GLY A 51 -8.30 20.69 7.72
C GLY A 51 -7.77 19.31 7.30
N SER A 52 -8.36 18.22 7.75
CA SER A 52 -8.05 16.89 7.25
C SER A 52 -8.69 16.67 5.88
N ILE A 53 -8.06 15.83 5.06
CA ILE A 53 -8.56 15.46 3.72
C ILE A 53 -8.97 14.00 3.74
N HIS A 54 -10.21 13.72 3.36
CA HIS A 54 -10.70 12.36 3.22
C HIS A 54 -10.73 11.95 1.75
N LEU A 55 -9.99 10.90 1.42
CA LEU A 55 -9.93 10.29 0.09
C LEU A 55 -10.73 8.99 0.10
N SER A 56 -11.74 8.85 -0.76
CA SER A 56 -12.59 7.67 -0.81
C SER A 56 -13.01 7.30 -2.23
N GLN A 57 -13.47 6.06 -2.44
CA GLN A 57 -13.92 5.55 -3.74
C GLN A 57 -15.22 4.73 -3.63
N PRO A 58 -16.30 5.28 -3.04
CA PRO A 58 -17.53 4.52 -2.83
C PRO A 58 -18.17 4.06 -4.16
N HIS A 59 -18.05 4.87 -5.22
CA HIS A 59 -18.59 4.54 -6.54
C HIS A 59 -17.91 3.30 -7.14
N LEU A 60 -16.58 3.18 -7.02
CA LEU A 60 -15.85 2.00 -7.48
C LEU A 60 -16.25 0.74 -6.68
N ILE A 61 -16.48 0.89 -5.37
CA ILE A 61 -16.97 -0.21 -4.54
C ILE A 61 -18.37 -0.64 -4.99
N ASP A 62 -19.28 0.29 -5.28
CA ASP A 62 -20.61 -0.02 -5.83
C ASP A 62 -20.53 -0.77 -7.15
N GLN A 63 -19.61 -0.38 -8.05
CA GLN A 63 -19.38 -1.11 -9.30
C GLN A 63 -18.88 -2.55 -9.05
N ILE A 64 -17.96 -2.74 -8.11
CA ILE A 64 -17.48 -4.09 -7.72
C ILE A 64 -18.65 -4.93 -7.18
N LEU A 65 -19.46 -4.38 -6.29
CA LEU A 65 -20.63 -5.07 -5.72
C LEU A 65 -21.67 -5.44 -6.80
N LYS A 66 -21.93 -4.53 -7.74
CA LYS A 66 -22.85 -4.77 -8.87
C LYS A 66 -22.33 -5.89 -9.77
N ASP A 67 -21.06 -5.90 -10.14
CA ASP A 67 -20.46 -6.93 -10.99
C ASP A 67 -20.49 -8.31 -10.31
N LEU A 68 -20.34 -8.34 -8.99
CA LEU A 68 -20.46 -9.54 -8.18
C LEU A 68 -21.91 -9.95 -7.89
N LYS A 69 -22.90 -9.19 -8.42
CA LYS A 69 -24.35 -9.42 -8.25
C LYS A 69 -24.79 -9.39 -6.78
N PHE A 70 -24.14 -8.54 -5.97
CA PHE A 70 -24.62 -8.27 -4.62
C PHE A 70 -25.87 -7.37 -4.66
N PRO A 71 -26.89 -7.62 -3.82
CA PRO A 71 -28.08 -6.77 -3.76
C PRO A 71 -27.73 -5.33 -3.39
N ALA A 72 -28.19 -4.35 -4.19
CA ALA A 72 -27.88 -2.92 -4.00
C ALA A 72 -28.46 -2.35 -2.68
N ASP A 73 -29.59 -2.85 -2.25
CA ASP A 73 -30.45 -2.24 -1.22
C ASP A 73 -30.32 -2.85 0.18
N GLY A 74 -29.31 -3.64 0.44
CA GLY A 74 -29.17 -4.28 1.76
C GLY A 74 -30.22 -5.35 2.08
N LYS A 75 -31.21 -5.56 1.22
CA LYS A 75 -32.34 -6.47 1.38
C LYS A 75 -32.04 -7.96 1.12
N GLY A 76 -30.80 -8.34 1.06
CA GLY A 76 -30.41 -9.75 1.13
C GLY A 76 -29.72 -10.00 2.47
N ASN A 77 -30.03 -11.12 3.13
CA ASN A 77 -29.40 -11.54 4.38
C ASN A 77 -27.91 -11.94 4.16
N VAL A 78 -27.13 -11.04 3.54
CA VAL A 78 -25.71 -11.24 3.27
C VAL A 78 -24.94 -10.75 4.49
N ALA A 79 -24.51 -11.69 5.33
CA ALA A 79 -23.73 -11.41 6.51
C ALA A 79 -22.50 -10.53 6.18
N THR A 80 -22.39 -9.38 6.84
CA THR A 80 -21.25 -8.48 6.73
C THR A 80 -19.98 -9.16 7.21
N LYS A 81 -18.83 -8.69 6.72
CA LYS A 81 -17.51 -9.13 7.19
C LYS A 81 -16.79 -7.92 7.77
N VAL A 82 -16.13 -8.14 8.90
CA VAL A 82 -15.40 -7.11 9.64
C VAL A 82 -13.90 -7.12 9.33
N THR A 83 -13.41 -8.18 8.65
CA THR A 83 -12.03 -8.30 8.17
C THR A 83 -12.00 -8.55 6.67
N PRO A 84 -11.00 -8.04 5.93
CA PRO A 84 -10.91 -8.19 4.48
C PRO A 84 -10.62 -9.63 4.04
N ALA A 85 -9.97 -10.43 4.90
CA ALA A 85 -9.65 -11.82 4.67
C ALA A 85 -9.98 -12.67 5.90
N LYS A 86 -10.11 -13.98 5.71
CA LYS A 86 -10.16 -14.93 6.82
C LYS A 86 -8.74 -15.17 7.34
N SER A 87 -8.56 -15.20 8.66
CA SER A 87 -7.27 -15.38 9.31
C SER A 87 -6.65 -16.77 9.10
N SER A 88 -7.46 -17.77 8.80
CA SER A 88 -7.03 -19.18 8.67
C SER A 88 -6.95 -19.69 7.23
N GLU A 89 -7.26 -18.86 6.24
CA GLU A 89 -7.36 -19.31 4.83
C GLU A 89 -6.18 -18.80 4.01
N ILE A 90 -5.27 -19.71 3.68
CA ILE A 90 -4.18 -19.46 2.74
C ILE A 90 -4.66 -19.85 1.34
N LEU A 91 -4.69 -18.89 0.41
CA LEU A 91 -5.03 -19.17 -0.98
C LEU A 91 -3.85 -19.84 -1.68
N LYS A 92 -4.11 -21.00 -2.28
CA LYS A 92 -3.13 -21.85 -2.98
C LYS A 92 -3.61 -22.15 -4.41
N ARG A 93 -2.70 -22.59 -5.28
CA ARG A 93 -3.07 -23.23 -6.55
C ARG A 93 -3.73 -24.56 -6.22
N ASP A 94 -5.04 -24.59 -6.33
CA ASP A 94 -5.86 -25.77 -6.07
C ASP A 94 -6.21 -26.46 -7.41
N LYS A 95 -5.27 -27.25 -7.93
CA LYS A 95 -5.45 -27.93 -9.22
C LYS A 95 -6.61 -28.92 -9.23
N ASP A 96 -6.87 -29.54 -8.10
CA ASP A 96 -7.93 -30.53 -7.91
C ASP A 96 -9.21 -29.89 -7.35
N GLY A 97 -9.19 -28.59 -7.10
CA GLY A 97 -10.30 -27.82 -6.55
C GLY A 97 -11.42 -27.61 -7.54
N ARG A 98 -12.61 -27.36 -7.00
CA ARG A 98 -13.78 -27.05 -7.80
C ARG A 98 -13.53 -25.86 -8.71
N GLU A 99 -13.87 -26.03 -10.00
CA GLU A 99 -13.78 -24.99 -11.00
C GLU A 99 -14.62 -23.76 -10.61
N PHE A 100 -14.11 -22.58 -10.95
CA PHE A 100 -14.88 -21.36 -10.85
C PHE A 100 -16.00 -21.36 -11.90
N ASP A 101 -17.23 -21.11 -11.48
CA ASP A 101 -18.43 -21.17 -12.30
C ASP A 101 -18.60 -20.03 -13.32
N GLY A 102 -17.64 -19.12 -13.40
CA GLY A 102 -17.72 -17.96 -14.30
C GLY A 102 -18.81 -16.95 -13.92
N SER A 103 -19.36 -17.00 -12.71
CA SER A 103 -20.47 -16.14 -12.26
C SER A 103 -20.21 -14.64 -12.35
N PHE A 104 -18.93 -14.25 -12.45
CA PHE A 104 -18.47 -12.86 -12.69
C PHE A 104 -17.15 -12.85 -13.45
N ASN A 105 -16.77 -11.71 -14.04
CA ASN A 105 -15.46 -11.56 -14.68
C ASN A 105 -14.36 -11.37 -13.61
N TYR A 106 -13.66 -12.47 -13.29
CA TYR A 106 -12.63 -12.49 -12.25
C TYR A 106 -11.53 -11.44 -12.49
N ARG A 107 -10.99 -11.38 -13.74
CA ARG A 107 -9.92 -10.44 -14.11
C ARG A 107 -10.35 -8.98 -13.96
N SER A 108 -11.57 -8.65 -14.36
CA SER A 108 -12.13 -7.30 -14.22
C SER A 108 -12.24 -6.90 -12.74
N ILE A 109 -12.74 -7.81 -11.89
CA ILE A 109 -12.81 -7.54 -10.44
C ILE A 109 -11.42 -7.33 -9.85
N ILE A 110 -10.43 -8.15 -10.20
CA ILE A 110 -9.04 -7.97 -9.73
C ILE A 110 -8.49 -6.61 -10.16
N GLY A 111 -8.74 -6.17 -11.40
CA GLY A 111 -8.34 -4.83 -11.85
C GLY A 111 -8.92 -3.71 -10.99
N LYS A 112 -10.22 -3.78 -10.69
CA LYS A 112 -10.91 -2.80 -9.82
C LYS A 112 -10.38 -2.84 -8.38
N LEU A 113 -10.14 -4.03 -7.82
CA LEU A 113 -9.57 -4.20 -6.48
C LEU A 113 -8.14 -3.66 -6.39
N ASN A 114 -7.32 -3.88 -7.42
CA ASN A 114 -5.97 -3.34 -7.48
C ASN A 114 -5.98 -1.81 -7.53
N TYR A 115 -6.89 -1.21 -8.28
CA TYR A 115 -7.03 0.25 -8.32
C TYR A 115 -7.48 0.80 -6.95
N LEU A 116 -8.51 0.19 -6.37
CA LEU A 116 -9.03 0.56 -5.06
C LEU A 116 -7.97 0.49 -3.96
N GLU A 117 -7.20 -0.62 -3.91
CA GLU A 117 -6.16 -0.81 -2.90
C GLU A 117 -5.00 0.17 -3.07
N LYS A 118 -4.63 0.52 -4.31
CA LYS A 118 -3.55 1.47 -4.59
C LYS A 118 -3.89 2.92 -4.24
N CYS A 119 -5.16 3.30 -4.35
CA CYS A 119 -5.56 4.69 -4.18
C CYS A 119 -5.97 5.02 -2.75
N THR A 120 -6.86 4.22 -2.14
CA THR A 120 -7.52 4.62 -0.90
C THR A 120 -7.66 3.52 0.15
N ARG A 121 -7.39 2.24 -0.19
CA ARG A 121 -7.73 1.09 0.66
C ARG A 121 -6.54 0.15 0.88
N SER A 122 -5.51 0.65 1.58
CA SER A 122 -4.34 -0.17 1.96
C SER A 122 -4.72 -1.42 2.77
N ASP A 123 -5.82 -1.37 3.50
CA ASP A 123 -6.34 -2.47 4.34
C ASP A 123 -6.72 -3.73 3.55
N ILE A 124 -6.97 -3.61 2.25
CA ILE A 124 -7.27 -4.76 1.39
C ILE A 124 -6.08 -5.23 0.55
N ALA A 125 -4.92 -4.56 0.63
CA ALA A 125 -3.78 -4.82 -0.27
C ALA A 125 -3.31 -6.28 -0.21
N TYR A 126 -3.21 -6.86 0.97
CA TYR A 126 -2.83 -8.27 1.14
C TYR A 126 -3.76 -9.21 0.35
N ILE A 127 -5.07 -9.15 0.61
CA ILE A 127 -6.02 -10.09 0.02
C ILE A 127 -6.26 -9.83 -1.47
N ALA A 128 -6.27 -8.56 -1.91
CA ALA A 128 -6.35 -8.21 -3.32
C ALA A 128 -5.18 -8.83 -4.10
N HIS A 129 -3.95 -8.68 -3.57
CA HIS A 129 -2.77 -9.26 -4.18
C HIS A 129 -2.75 -10.80 -4.13
N GLN A 130 -3.27 -11.40 -3.04
CA GLN A 130 -3.41 -12.86 -2.97
C GLN A 130 -4.39 -13.38 -4.04
N CYS A 131 -5.55 -12.74 -4.22
CA CYS A 131 -6.52 -13.11 -5.25
C CYS A 131 -5.96 -12.89 -6.68
N ALA A 132 -5.16 -11.83 -6.88
CA ALA A 132 -4.58 -11.51 -8.18
C ALA A 132 -3.64 -12.61 -8.72
N ARG A 133 -3.00 -13.40 -7.86
CA ARG A 133 -2.14 -14.52 -8.23
C ARG A 133 -2.86 -15.60 -9.06
N PHE A 134 -4.17 -15.70 -8.93
CA PHE A 134 -4.99 -16.76 -9.54
C PHE A 134 -5.86 -16.26 -10.68
N THR A 135 -5.52 -15.10 -11.27
CA THR A 135 -6.32 -14.46 -12.34
C THR A 135 -6.39 -15.31 -13.62
N GLU A 136 -5.37 -16.11 -13.93
CA GLU A 136 -5.33 -16.94 -15.12
C GLU A 136 -6.18 -18.21 -14.97
N GLU A 137 -6.19 -18.83 -13.81
CA GLU A 137 -6.90 -20.06 -13.51
C GLU A 137 -7.58 -19.99 -12.13
N PRO A 138 -8.63 -19.17 -11.98
CA PRO A 138 -9.34 -19.06 -10.71
C PRO A 138 -10.16 -20.32 -10.41
N LYS A 139 -10.15 -20.74 -9.14
CA LYS A 139 -11.02 -21.80 -8.63
C LYS A 139 -12.10 -21.23 -7.71
N ASP A 140 -13.06 -22.04 -7.31
CA ASP A 140 -14.18 -21.65 -6.44
C ASP A 140 -13.71 -21.05 -5.09
N CYS A 141 -12.61 -21.58 -4.52
CA CYS A 141 -12.01 -21.01 -3.30
C CYS A 141 -11.56 -19.57 -3.50
N HIS A 142 -10.95 -19.23 -4.64
CA HIS A 142 -10.51 -17.88 -4.97
C HIS A 142 -11.71 -16.94 -5.18
N ALA A 143 -12.77 -17.41 -5.84
CA ALA A 143 -14.01 -16.64 -5.99
C ALA A 143 -14.71 -16.38 -4.63
N LYS A 144 -14.69 -17.35 -3.72
CA LYS A 144 -15.20 -17.20 -2.35
C LYS A 144 -14.42 -16.14 -1.57
N ALA A 145 -13.10 -16.08 -1.73
CA ALA A 145 -12.27 -15.05 -1.10
C ALA A 145 -12.63 -13.66 -1.61
N ILE A 146 -12.82 -13.47 -2.92
CA ILE A 146 -13.32 -12.21 -3.49
C ILE A 146 -14.71 -11.86 -2.93
N LYS A 147 -15.64 -12.81 -2.86
CA LYS A 147 -16.97 -12.58 -2.28
C LYS A 147 -16.91 -12.24 -0.78
N TRP A 148 -15.94 -12.78 -0.05
CA TRP A 148 -15.69 -12.36 1.34
C TRP A 148 -15.22 -10.91 1.40
N LEU A 149 -14.21 -10.55 0.61
CA LEU A 149 -13.69 -9.19 0.52
C LEU A 149 -14.79 -8.19 0.13
N ALA A 150 -15.64 -8.53 -0.82
CA ALA A 150 -16.77 -7.68 -1.23
C ALA A 150 -17.73 -7.37 -0.08
N ARG A 151 -17.99 -8.36 0.81
CA ARG A 151 -18.82 -8.14 2.00
C ARG A 151 -18.16 -7.20 3.01
N TYR A 152 -16.83 -7.23 3.13
CA TYR A 152 -16.07 -6.28 3.93
C TYR A 152 -16.13 -4.89 3.31
N LEU A 153 -15.90 -4.75 2.01
CA LEU A 153 -15.98 -3.48 1.29
C LEU A 153 -17.37 -2.85 1.40
N ARG A 154 -18.44 -3.65 1.27
CA ARG A 154 -19.81 -3.17 1.47
C ARG A 154 -20.02 -2.58 2.86
N HIS A 155 -19.47 -3.20 3.90
CA HIS A 155 -19.59 -2.71 5.28
C HIS A 155 -18.76 -1.44 5.52
N THR A 156 -17.70 -1.23 4.76
CA THR A 156 -16.77 -0.10 4.90
C THR A 156 -16.73 0.77 3.64
N LYS A 157 -17.88 0.89 2.95
CA LYS A 157 -17.96 1.50 1.62
C LYS A 157 -17.49 2.96 1.60
N ASP A 158 -17.91 3.73 2.60
CA ASP A 158 -17.64 5.16 2.66
C ASP A 158 -16.29 5.47 3.35
N GLN A 159 -15.51 4.44 3.68
CA GLN A 159 -14.21 4.58 4.31
C GLN A 159 -13.08 4.65 3.25
N GLY A 160 -12.03 5.37 3.60
CA GLY A 160 -10.89 5.57 2.71
C GLY A 160 -9.64 5.99 3.49
N LEU A 161 -8.92 7.00 3.02
CA LEU A 161 -7.79 7.59 3.73
C LEU A 161 -8.18 8.93 4.34
N ILE A 162 -7.84 9.15 5.60
CA ILE A 162 -7.96 10.43 6.27
C ILE A 162 -6.55 11.00 6.43
N LEU A 163 -6.20 11.96 5.59
CA LEU A 163 -4.89 12.61 5.62
C LEU A 163 -4.95 13.80 6.59
N LYS A 164 -4.22 13.69 7.70
CA LYS A 164 -4.08 14.74 8.71
C LYS A 164 -2.60 14.93 9.03
N PRO A 165 -1.88 15.81 8.30
CA PRO A 165 -0.46 15.98 8.44
C PRO A 165 -0.04 16.39 9.86
N GLN A 166 0.96 15.71 10.40
CA GLN A 166 1.56 15.98 11.71
C GLN A 166 2.94 16.64 11.51
N LYS A 167 3.00 17.93 11.68
CA LYS A 167 4.22 18.74 11.43
C LYS A 167 5.46 18.17 12.14
N ASN A 168 6.58 18.18 11.44
CA ASN A 168 7.91 17.75 11.93
C ASN A 168 8.08 16.23 12.15
N ARG A 169 7.17 15.41 11.66
CA ARG A 169 7.33 13.95 11.72
C ARG A 169 8.29 13.43 10.64
N GLY A 170 8.28 14.08 9.48
CA GLY A 170 9.17 13.77 8.36
C GLY A 170 8.79 12.49 7.62
N VAL A 171 9.79 11.85 7.00
CA VAL A 171 9.62 10.59 6.28
C VAL A 171 9.79 9.42 7.24
N GLU A 172 8.82 8.54 7.29
CA GLU A 172 8.84 7.31 8.07
C GLU A 172 8.50 6.13 7.16
N VAL A 173 9.15 5.00 7.35
CA VAL A 173 8.83 3.77 6.62
C VAL A 173 8.76 2.59 7.59
N TYR A 174 7.67 1.84 7.52
CA TYR A 174 7.45 0.60 8.27
C TYR A 174 7.57 -0.55 7.29
N VAL A 175 8.34 -1.57 7.67
CA VAL A 175 8.61 -2.74 6.82
C VAL A 175 8.36 -4.00 7.63
N ASP A 176 7.71 -4.98 7.01
CA ASP A 176 7.45 -6.31 7.57
C ASP A 176 7.61 -7.37 6.47
N ALA A 177 7.99 -8.59 6.85
CA ALA A 177 7.99 -9.72 5.93
C ALA A 177 7.50 -11.02 6.59
N ASP A 178 6.54 -11.65 5.96
CA ASP A 178 6.03 -12.97 6.35
C ASP A 178 6.89 -14.06 5.68
N PHE A 179 7.80 -14.67 6.46
CA PHE A 179 8.73 -15.69 5.98
C PHE A 179 7.99 -16.96 5.58
N SER A 180 7.85 -17.19 4.26
CA SER A 180 7.20 -18.36 3.70
C SER A 180 5.81 -18.67 4.30
N GLY A 181 5.04 -17.64 4.68
CA GLY A 181 3.76 -17.82 5.37
C GLY A 181 2.70 -18.54 4.56
N ASN A 182 2.91 -18.67 3.25
CA ASN A 182 2.06 -19.47 2.36
C ASN A 182 2.59 -20.90 2.13
N TRP A 183 3.63 -21.33 2.85
CA TRP A 183 4.27 -22.61 2.62
C TRP A 183 3.32 -23.79 2.80
N ASP A 184 3.32 -24.69 1.80
CA ASP A 184 2.57 -25.94 1.83
C ASP A 184 3.53 -27.14 1.93
N PRO A 185 3.73 -27.69 3.13
CA PRO A 185 4.66 -28.83 3.33
C PRO A 185 4.17 -30.13 2.66
N GLU A 186 2.85 -30.27 2.43
CA GLU A 186 2.29 -31.49 1.82
C GLU A 186 2.39 -31.48 0.28
N ALA A 187 2.44 -30.29 -0.32
CA ALA A 187 2.44 -30.18 -1.77
C ALA A 187 3.36 -29.06 -2.30
N PRO A 188 4.65 -29.02 -1.90
CA PRO A 188 5.57 -27.93 -2.25
C PRO A 188 5.84 -27.80 -3.75
N HIS A 189 5.64 -28.88 -4.52
CA HIS A 189 5.83 -28.93 -5.96
C HIS A 189 4.62 -28.40 -6.76
N LYS A 190 3.45 -28.29 -6.14
CA LYS A 190 2.21 -27.85 -6.80
C LYS A 190 2.18 -26.34 -7.02
N ASP A 191 2.70 -25.57 -6.08
CA ASP A 191 2.76 -24.10 -6.15
C ASP A 191 4.09 -23.57 -5.60
N ARG A 192 5.02 -23.27 -6.50
CA ARG A 192 6.36 -22.73 -6.15
C ARG A 192 6.31 -21.39 -5.43
N ASP A 193 5.24 -20.63 -5.61
CA ASP A 193 5.09 -19.33 -4.99
C ASP A 193 4.85 -19.41 -3.48
N THR A 194 4.47 -20.60 -2.96
CA THR A 194 4.29 -20.82 -1.53
C THR A 194 5.61 -20.77 -0.74
N ALA A 195 6.74 -21.06 -1.40
CA ALA A 195 8.08 -20.94 -0.80
C ALA A 195 8.59 -19.49 -0.71
N ARG A 196 7.95 -18.56 -1.41
CA ARG A 196 8.34 -17.15 -1.40
C ARG A 196 7.76 -16.43 -0.21
N SER A 197 8.59 -15.66 0.46
CA SER A 197 8.15 -14.74 1.50
C SER A 197 7.35 -13.59 0.91
N ARG A 198 6.45 -13.02 1.70
CA ARG A 198 5.76 -11.79 1.36
C ARG A 198 6.37 -10.63 2.14
N HIS A 199 6.69 -9.54 1.48
CA HIS A 199 7.02 -8.30 2.15
C HIS A 199 5.90 -7.28 1.99
N GLY A 200 5.77 -6.45 3.01
CA GLY A 200 4.91 -5.27 3.02
C GLY A 200 5.68 -4.07 3.53
N TYR A 201 5.35 -2.89 3.02
CA TYR A 201 5.86 -1.64 3.58
C TYR A 201 4.85 -0.52 3.44
N ILE A 202 4.97 0.46 4.32
CA ILE A 202 4.21 1.71 4.28
C ILE A 202 5.20 2.86 4.40
N ILE A 203 5.20 3.75 3.44
CA ILE A 203 5.96 4.99 3.45
C ILE A 203 5.01 6.11 3.84
N MET A 204 5.33 6.82 4.90
CA MET A 204 4.56 7.92 5.43
C MET A 204 5.35 9.22 5.34
N TYR A 205 4.65 10.32 5.09
CA TYR A 205 5.18 11.67 5.16
C TYR A 205 4.28 12.51 6.08
N GLU A 206 4.90 13.14 7.07
CA GLU A 206 4.19 13.92 8.11
C GLU A 206 3.02 13.12 8.73
N GLY A 207 3.19 11.80 8.93
CA GLY A 207 2.19 10.92 9.51
C GLY A 207 1.07 10.48 8.56
N CYS A 208 1.09 10.91 7.30
CA CYS A 208 0.14 10.49 6.27
C CYS A 208 0.74 9.40 5.37
N PRO A 209 0.01 8.32 5.06
CA PRO A 209 0.50 7.30 4.16
C PRO A 209 0.58 7.84 2.73
N MET A 210 1.74 7.65 2.11
CA MET A 210 2.02 8.07 0.74
C MET A 210 2.03 6.88 -0.22
N ILE A 211 2.70 5.81 0.17
CA ILE A 211 2.87 4.60 -0.62
C ILE A 211 2.80 3.40 0.32
N TRP A 212 2.13 2.36 -0.12
CA TRP A 212 2.14 1.06 0.55
C TRP A 212 2.21 -0.06 -0.47
N LYS A 213 2.70 -1.20 -0.06
CA LYS A 213 2.85 -2.35 -0.94
C LYS A 213 2.72 -3.67 -0.17
N SER A 214 2.06 -4.62 -0.81
CA SER A 214 2.02 -6.03 -0.41
C SER A 214 2.45 -6.87 -1.61
N GLN A 215 3.58 -7.59 -1.53
CA GLN A 215 4.12 -8.32 -2.66
C GLN A 215 4.91 -9.56 -2.24
N LEU A 216 4.83 -10.65 -3.04
CA LEU A 216 5.75 -11.77 -2.92
C LEU A 216 7.14 -11.35 -3.35
N GLN A 217 8.15 -11.78 -2.61
CA GLN A 217 9.56 -11.59 -2.96
C GLN A 217 9.90 -12.38 -4.22
N THR A 218 10.82 -11.88 -5.02
CA THR A 218 11.30 -12.58 -6.22
C THR A 218 12.30 -13.67 -5.88
N GLU A 219 13.06 -13.47 -4.79
CA GLU A 219 14.01 -14.44 -4.25
C GLU A 219 13.36 -15.28 -3.15
N ILE A 220 13.86 -16.50 -2.95
CA ILE A 220 13.49 -17.34 -1.81
C ILE A 220 14.45 -16.99 -0.67
N ALA A 221 13.92 -16.44 0.42
CA ALA A 221 14.68 -16.23 1.63
C ALA A 221 14.92 -17.55 2.37
N LEU A 222 16.07 -17.69 3.02
CA LEU A 222 16.44 -18.89 3.77
C LEU A 222 16.19 -18.74 5.28
N SER A 223 15.77 -17.56 5.71
CA SER A 223 15.42 -17.27 7.11
C SER A 223 14.49 -16.07 7.22
N SER A 224 13.80 -15.91 8.35
CA SER A 224 13.00 -14.72 8.64
C SER A 224 13.85 -13.44 8.58
N THR A 225 15.05 -13.45 9.15
CA THR A 225 15.99 -12.31 9.07
C THR A 225 16.32 -11.91 7.64
N GLU A 226 16.49 -12.89 6.75
CA GLU A 226 16.78 -12.62 5.35
C GLU A 226 15.55 -12.05 4.63
N SER A 227 14.36 -12.61 4.86
CA SER A 227 13.12 -12.08 4.28
C SER A 227 12.85 -10.64 4.68
N GLU A 228 13.08 -10.29 5.96
CA GLU A 228 12.95 -8.92 6.46
C GLU A 228 14.00 -7.99 5.82
N TYR A 229 15.24 -8.42 5.73
CA TYR A 229 16.29 -7.64 5.08
C TYR A 229 15.99 -7.36 3.60
N ILE A 230 15.47 -8.34 2.88
CA ILE A 230 14.98 -8.18 1.50
C ILE A 230 13.84 -7.14 1.47
N GLY A 231 12.89 -7.20 2.42
CA GLY A 231 11.81 -6.22 2.58
C GLY A 231 12.33 -4.80 2.76
N ILE A 232 13.31 -4.61 3.66
CA ILE A 232 13.99 -3.31 3.85
C ILE A 232 14.57 -2.78 2.54
N SER A 233 15.26 -3.63 1.78
CA SER A 233 15.85 -3.23 0.50
C SER A 233 14.79 -2.78 -0.51
N TYR A 234 13.65 -3.49 -0.60
CA TYR A 234 12.55 -3.11 -1.48
C TYR A 234 11.91 -1.78 -1.07
N ALA A 235 11.65 -1.58 0.22
CA ALA A 235 11.09 -0.33 0.73
C ALA A 235 12.00 0.86 0.46
N LEU A 236 13.30 0.73 0.70
CA LEU A 236 14.25 1.83 0.53
C LEU A 236 14.52 2.20 -0.93
N ARG A 237 14.25 1.32 -1.89
CA ARG A 237 14.25 1.67 -3.32
C ARG A 237 13.19 2.70 -3.68
N GLU A 238 12.04 2.66 -2.99
CA GLU A 238 10.98 3.64 -3.18
C GLU A 238 11.23 4.91 -2.35
N VAL A 239 11.77 4.77 -1.13
CA VAL A 239 12.03 5.89 -0.23
C VAL A 239 13.11 6.83 -0.75
N ILE A 240 14.22 6.29 -1.30
CA ILE A 240 15.34 7.10 -1.75
C ILE A 240 14.94 8.11 -2.83
N PRO A 241 14.24 7.75 -3.92
CA PRO A 241 13.73 8.71 -4.89
C PRO A 241 12.78 9.77 -4.29
N ILE A 242 11.93 9.39 -3.32
CA ILE A 242 11.06 10.35 -2.63
C ILE A 242 11.90 11.36 -1.86
N MET A 243 12.94 10.91 -1.16
CA MET A 243 13.83 11.82 -0.45
C MET A 243 14.55 12.78 -1.41
N GLU A 244 14.96 12.32 -2.58
CA GLU A 244 15.56 13.19 -3.60
C GLU A 244 14.55 14.23 -4.11
N LEU A 245 13.32 13.81 -4.45
CA LEU A 245 12.24 14.71 -4.84
C LEU A 245 11.99 15.79 -3.78
N LEU A 246 11.88 15.40 -2.51
CA LEU A 246 11.68 16.34 -1.41
C LEU A 246 12.85 17.32 -1.25
N ARG A 247 14.10 16.91 -1.57
CA ARG A 247 15.26 17.78 -1.60
C ARG A 247 15.17 18.81 -2.72
N GLU A 248 14.77 18.39 -3.91
CA GLU A 248 14.57 19.26 -5.06
C GLU A 248 13.46 20.28 -4.78
N MET A 249 12.31 19.83 -4.31
CA MET A 249 11.21 20.70 -3.94
C MET A 249 11.64 21.76 -2.90
N LYS A 250 12.50 21.37 -1.94
CA LYS A 250 13.05 22.31 -0.95
C LYS A 250 13.98 23.35 -1.58
N LYS A 251 14.80 22.96 -2.58
CA LYS A 251 15.66 23.91 -3.32
C LYS A 251 14.83 24.96 -4.07
N GLU A 252 13.69 24.55 -4.59
CA GLU A 252 12.73 25.41 -5.31
C GLU A 252 11.78 26.17 -4.35
N ASN A 253 12.14 26.27 -3.06
CA ASN A 253 11.40 27.01 -2.03
C ASN A 253 9.96 26.54 -1.76
N PHE A 254 9.61 25.29 -2.12
CA PHE A 254 8.36 24.72 -1.66
C PHE A 254 8.35 24.62 -0.12
N PRO A 255 7.22 24.91 0.56
CA PRO A 255 7.13 24.95 2.02
C PRO A 255 7.09 23.57 2.67
N ILE A 256 7.97 22.66 2.23
CA ILE A 256 7.98 21.26 2.64
C ILE A 256 8.48 21.05 4.06
N PHE A 257 9.39 21.93 4.53
CA PHE A 257 9.89 21.94 5.91
C PHE A 257 10.16 23.36 6.37
N LYS A 258 9.47 23.82 7.40
CA LYS A 258 9.74 25.14 8.01
C LYS A 258 10.94 25.13 8.96
N THR A 259 11.36 23.98 9.44
CA THR A 259 12.44 23.84 10.43
C THR A 259 13.55 22.94 9.91
N LYS A 260 14.81 23.36 10.16
CA LYS A 260 15.96 22.47 9.97
C LYS A 260 15.80 21.24 10.88
N PRO A 261 15.87 20.02 10.35
CA PRO A 261 17.13 19.40 10.01
C PRO A 261 17.21 18.95 8.56
N LYS A 262 18.34 18.34 8.18
CA LYS A 262 18.48 17.62 6.93
C LYS A 262 17.30 16.68 6.74
N LEU A 263 16.84 16.51 5.51
CA LEU A 263 15.86 15.50 5.17
C LEU A 263 16.31 14.15 5.70
N HIS A 264 15.50 13.52 6.51
CA HIS A 264 15.83 12.30 7.25
C HIS A 264 14.66 11.34 7.19
N CYS A 265 14.95 10.05 6.95
CA CYS A 265 13.98 8.97 6.99
C CYS A 265 14.22 8.08 8.21
N LYS A 266 13.14 7.76 8.94
CA LYS A 266 13.14 6.76 10.00
C LYS A 266 12.57 5.46 9.46
N LEU A 267 13.36 4.40 9.46
CA LEU A 267 12.91 3.05 9.11
C LEU A 267 12.61 2.26 10.37
N PHE A 268 11.43 1.67 10.43
CA PHE A 268 10.93 0.85 11.52
C PHE A 268 10.80 -0.61 11.11
N GLU A 269 11.48 -1.49 11.86
CA GLU A 269 11.55 -2.93 11.63
C GLU A 269 11.54 -3.66 12.97
N ASP A 270 10.84 -4.79 13.09
CA ASP A 270 10.76 -5.52 14.37
C ASP A 270 11.82 -6.63 14.51
N ASN A 271 12.43 -7.07 13.41
CA ASN A 271 13.50 -8.08 13.41
C ASN A 271 14.87 -7.46 13.69
N SER A 272 15.38 -7.71 14.89
CA SER A 272 16.71 -7.20 15.31
C SER A 272 17.84 -7.70 14.43
N GLY A 273 17.75 -8.93 13.87
CA GLY A 273 18.77 -9.50 12.99
C GLY A 273 18.85 -8.75 11.66
N ALA A 274 17.70 -8.39 11.07
CA ALA A 274 17.63 -7.61 9.84
C ALA A 274 18.20 -6.19 10.06
N LEU A 275 17.86 -5.54 11.17
CA LEU A 275 18.43 -4.24 11.54
C LEU A 275 19.95 -4.29 11.71
N GLU A 276 20.48 -5.33 12.36
CA GLU A 276 21.94 -5.50 12.50
C GLU A 276 22.63 -5.74 11.14
N MET A 277 22.00 -6.51 10.25
CA MET A 277 22.51 -6.69 8.89
C MET A 277 22.51 -5.36 8.10
N ALA A 278 21.50 -4.53 8.29
CA ALA A 278 21.39 -3.24 7.62
C ALA A 278 22.42 -2.22 8.13
N LYS A 279 22.82 -2.28 9.41
CA LYS A 279 23.85 -1.41 10.02
C LYS A 279 25.28 -1.83 9.69
N THR A 280 25.51 -3.14 9.48
CA THR A 280 26.86 -3.69 9.45
C THR A 280 27.43 -3.72 8.04
N HIS A 281 28.60 -3.11 7.83
CA HIS A 281 29.38 -3.23 6.58
C HIS A 281 30.18 -4.54 6.47
N LYS A 282 30.26 -5.33 7.54
CA LYS A 282 31.05 -6.57 7.53
C LYS A 282 30.33 -7.66 6.75
N TYR A 283 30.99 -8.17 5.71
CA TYR A 283 30.60 -9.40 5.04
C TYR A 283 30.68 -10.57 6.03
N ARG A 284 29.53 -11.16 6.34
CA ARG A 284 29.50 -12.42 7.09
C ARG A 284 29.45 -13.57 6.07
N PRO A 285 30.24 -14.65 6.24
CA PRO A 285 30.23 -15.79 5.30
C PRO A 285 28.83 -16.36 5.06
N ARG A 286 27.95 -16.33 6.09
CA ARG A 286 26.55 -16.81 6.01
C ARG A 286 25.61 -15.92 5.20
N THR A 287 25.96 -14.68 4.89
CA THR A 287 25.14 -13.73 4.15
C THR A 287 25.75 -13.31 2.82
N LYS A 288 26.84 -13.98 2.40
CA LYS A 288 27.55 -13.68 1.17
C LYS A 288 26.69 -13.87 -0.10
N HIS A 289 25.70 -14.72 -0.03
CA HIS A 289 24.75 -14.98 -1.11
C HIS A 289 23.76 -13.83 -1.32
N LEU A 290 23.60 -12.94 -0.35
CA LEU A 290 22.77 -11.75 -0.52
C LEU A 290 23.41 -10.84 -1.56
N ASN A 291 22.69 -10.65 -2.64
CA ASN A 291 23.17 -9.93 -3.80
C ASN A 291 23.53 -8.48 -3.43
N VAL A 292 24.60 -7.95 -4.03
CA VAL A 292 25.05 -6.56 -3.84
C VAL A 292 23.94 -5.54 -4.02
N LYS A 293 22.99 -5.81 -4.92
CA LYS A 293 21.79 -4.95 -5.12
C LYS A 293 20.97 -4.73 -3.86
N LEU A 294 21.02 -5.63 -2.87
CA LEU A 294 20.29 -5.51 -1.61
C LEU A 294 20.98 -4.58 -0.61
N HIS A 295 22.21 -4.16 -0.88
CA HIS A 295 23.00 -3.30 0.00
C HIS A 295 23.04 -1.84 -0.42
N HIS A 296 22.33 -1.46 -1.48
CA HIS A 296 22.37 -0.12 -2.09
C HIS A 296 22.07 1.03 -1.11
N PHE A 297 21.28 0.77 -0.07
CA PHE A 297 20.85 1.77 0.89
C PHE A 297 21.85 2.02 2.04
N ARG A 298 22.88 1.18 2.20
CA ARG A 298 23.81 1.25 3.34
C ARG A 298 24.56 2.57 3.43
N ASP A 299 24.88 3.18 2.30
CA ASP A 299 25.52 4.49 2.29
C ASP A 299 24.64 5.57 2.90
N TYR A 300 23.32 5.52 2.68
CA TYR A 300 22.36 6.45 3.27
C TYR A 300 22.28 6.28 4.78
N VAL A 301 22.34 5.04 5.27
CA VAL A 301 22.42 4.75 6.71
C VAL A 301 23.72 5.27 7.30
N THR A 302 24.86 5.03 6.64
CA THR A 302 26.19 5.50 7.12
C THR A 302 26.28 7.02 7.15
N ARG A 303 25.70 7.70 6.17
CA ARG A 303 25.66 9.18 6.13
C ARG A 303 24.63 9.78 7.09
N GLY A 304 23.87 8.95 7.81
CA GLY A 304 22.85 9.39 8.75
C GLY A 304 21.62 10.00 8.08
N GLU A 305 21.36 9.71 6.81
CA GLU A 305 20.18 10.15 6.08
C GLU A 305 18.98 9.23 6.35
N ILE A 306 19.25 7.96 6.67
CA ILE A 306 18.28 6.96 7.10
C ILE A 306 18.70 6.44 8.47
N SER A 307 17.81 6.49 9.45
CA SER A 307 18.00 5.86 10.76
C SER A 307 17.15 4.59 10.88
N LEU A 308 17.72 3.56 11.48
CA LEU A 308 17.09 2.25 11.66
C LEU A 308 16.62 2.13 13.11
N HIS A 309 15.32 1.91 13.28
CA HIS A 309 14.65 1.84 14.58
C HIS A 309 13.97 0.50 14.76
N LYS A 310 14.14 -0.08 15.94
CA LYS A 310 13.36 -1.25 16.31
C LYS A 310 11.96 -0.80 16.72
N VAL A 311 10.95 -1.48 16.19
CA VAL A 311 9.54 -1.33 16.59
C VAL A 311 9.06 -2.62 17.25
N GLY A 312 8.09 -2.54 18.15
CA GLY A 312 7.42 -3.74 18.68
C GLY A 312 6.45 -4.32 17.66
N THR A 313 6.31 -5.64 17.61
CA THR A 313 5.43 -6.32 16.65
C THR A 313 3.99 -5.79 16.66
N LYS A 314 3.45 -5.37 17.81
CA LYS A 314 2.11 -4.76 17.90
C LYS A 314 2.03 -3.37 17.26
N GLU A 315 3.15 -2.68 17.12
CA GLU A 315 3.27 -1.34 16.54
C GLU A 315 3.79 -1.37 15.10
N GLN A 316 4.00 -2.57 14.52
CA GLN A 316 4.45 -2.75 13.14
C GLN A 316 3.29 -2.44 12.17
N LEU A 317 3.30 -1.22 11.62
CA LEU A 317 2.21 -0.76 10.77
C LEU A 317 2.07 -1.55 9.46
N ALA A 318 3.12 -2.22 9.01
CA ALA A 318 3.12 -3.01 7.79
C ALA A 318 2.55 -4.43 7.95
N ASP A 319 2.23 -4.88 9.17
CA ASP A 319 1.84 -6.26 9.49
C ASP A 319 0.62 -6.74 8.68
N TYR A 320 -0.41 -5.89 8.51
CA TYR A 320 -1.61 -6.26 7.75
C TYR A 320 -1.40 -6.31 6.21
N LEU A 321 -0.22 -5.91 5.74
CA LEU A 321 0.16 -6.01 4.32
C LEU A 321 0.81 -7.36 3.99
N THR A 322 1.26 -8.11 5.00
CA THR A 322 2.00 -9.36 4.81
C THR A 322 1.17 -10.60 5.14
N LYS A 323 0.24 -10.48 6.06
CA LYS A 323 -0.61 -11.58 6.54
C LYS A 323 -2.01 -11.11 6.97
N PRO A 324 -3.00 -12.02 7.06
CA PRO A 324 -4.28 -11.69 7.70
C PRO A 324 -4.06 -11.51 9.20
N VAL A 325 -4.52 -10.37 9.72
CA VAL A 325 -4.43 -10.06 11.16
C VAL A 325 -5.78 -10.18 11.85
N LEU A 326 -5.76 -10.37 13.16
CA LEU A 326 -6.99 -10.39 13.99
C LEU A 326 -7.68 -9.02 13.94
N LEU A 327 -9.00 -9.01 14.14
CA LEU A 327 -9.81 -7.79 14.06
C LEU A 327 -9.28 -6.64 14.91
N GLU A 328 -8.92 -6.92 16.16
CA GLU A 328 -8.42 -5.89 17.09
C GLU A 328 -7.14 -5.23 16.57
N ILE A 329 -6.22 -6.05 16.01
CA ILE A 329 -4.97 -5.58 15.41
C ILE A 329 -5.28 -4.79 14.14
N LEU A 330 -6.18 -5.28 13.28
CA LEU A 330 -6.58 -4.58 12.06
C LEU A 330 -7.14 -3.20 12.38
N LEU A 331 -8.05 -3.10 13.35
CA LEU A 331 -8.66 -1.83 13.75
C LEU A 331 -7.62 -0.84 14.24
N TYR A 332 -6.68 -1.31 15.07
CA TYR A 332 -5.59 -0.49 15.58
C TYR A 332 -4.67 0.02 14.46
N LEU A 333 -4.16 -0.89 13.62
CA LEU A 333 -3.23 -0.53 12.54
C LEU A 333 -3.91 0.36 11.48
N ARG A 334 -5.16 0.06 11.14
CA ARG A 334 -5.95 0.84 10.21
C ARG A 334 -6.20 2.26 10.72
N LEU A 335 -6.53 2.42 12.00
CA LEU A 335 -6.64 3.74 12.62
C LEU A 335 -5.33 4.53 12.52
N LYS A 336 -4.19 3.88 12.76
CA LYS A 336 -2.87 4.52 12.69
C LYS A 336 -2.46 4.92 11.27
N VAL A 337 -2.82 4.11 10.28
CA VAL A 337 -2.42 4.33 8.88
C VAL A 337 -3.47 5.10 8.11
N MET A 338 -4.73 4.72 8.23
CA MET A 338 -5.82 5.24 7.39
C MET A 338 -6.70 6.28 8.11
N GLY A 339 -6.59 6.39 9.44
CA GLY A 339 -7.31 7.38 10.24
C GLY A 339 -8.71 6.96 10.70
N TRP A 340 -9.11 5.65 10.57
CA TRP A 340 -10.45 5.14 10.94
C TRP A 340 -10.47 3.69 11.40
#